data_31983eaceafe698dea0febfd7fa15c33
#
_entry.id   31983eaceafe698dea0febfd7fa15c33
#
_cell.length_a   1.000
_cell.length_b   1.000
_cell.length_c   1.000
_cell.angle_alpha   90.00
_cell.angle_beta   90.00
_cell.angle_gamma   90.00
#
_symmetry.space_group_name_H-M   'P 1'
#
loop_
_entity.id
_entity.type
_entity.pdbx_description
1 polymer ?
#
loop_
_entity_poly.entity_id
_entity_poly.type
_entity_poly.pdbx_seq_one_letter_code
_entity_poly.pdbx_strand_id
1 'polypeptide(L)'
;MSGPPLSVRGRPSRRDRLTGLLPPAVAWLMSNLVTWLVARASVAGDGSEVAYWSTAGRRRWDAEHYLSIAKTGYEMFPCRERYPDYPDVICGNVAWFPGYPMSVRAVSATGLSYEISAVVVSEASLFGIFAVLWYLLGARLTWATGLTLAIGAVFPGGVYFHAMFPIATGTLALLVCVAGVRRGSWGLAAAGGFVATACHLVGAVAVGMLLLSAFFAWQRDTWSVRLAKAGASAALAGCGVLWTKWLMWQATGRWDAYETIQQSSYGQSGVRQPFDEMRKAYGFPFSDWYRPEGHLPWLVEHSLGAHRSQLWLNAAFVLLVVATAAVRLVRDRRLAAEEWAAVTLTVAIFLVPFFAGAEMSWYRNHAQMLVGLVLVRHTSRWVQVPLLAWCSVQYALLASMFFAGVLV
;
A
#
# COMPACT_ATOMS: atom_id res chain seq x y z
N MET A 1 -13.64 -13.71 -45.79
CA MET A 1 -13.23 -14.86 -44.96
C MET A 1 -13.78 -14.68 -43.57
N SER A 2 -14.87 -15.37 -43.26
CA SER A 2 -15.55 -15.33 -41.94
C SER A 2 -14.74 -16.18 -40.97
N GLY A 3 -14.14 -15.51 -39.94
CA GLY A 3 -13.45 -16.21 -38.86
C GLY A 3 -14.44 -17.02 -38.02
N PRO A 4 -13.98 -18.09 -37.35
CA PRO A 4 -14.84 -18.96 -36.55
C PRO A 4 -15.48 -18.18 -35.39
N PRO A 5 -16.73 -18.49 -35.01
CA PRO A 5 -17.43 -17.80 -33.92
C PRO A 5 -16.71 -18.04 -32.59
N LEU A 6 -16.52 -16.97 -31.83
CA LEU A 6 -15.99 -17.02 -30.46
C LEU A 6 -16.85 -17.97 -29.64
N SER A 7 -16.31 -19.11 -29.24
CA SER A 7 -16.97 -20.06 -28.36
C SER A 7 -17.37 -19.36 -27.08
N VAL A 8 -18.65 -19.30 -26.77
CA VAL A 8 -19.23 -18.85 -25.52
C VAL A 8 -18.65 -19.77 -24.43
N ARG A 9 -17.61 -19.31 -23.72
CA ARG A 9 -17.11 -20.02 -22.54
C ARG A 9 -18.25 -20.07 -21.52
N GLY A 10 -18.74 -21.28 -21.24
CA GLY A 10 -19.75 -21.52 -20.20
C GLY A 10 -19.32 -20.85 -18.88
N ARG A 11 -20.29 -20.49 -18.04
CA ARG A 11 -20.00 -19.97 -16.69
C ARG A 11 -19.12 -20.97 -15.95
N PRO A 12 -17.99 -20.52 -15.32
CA PRO A 12 -17.10 -21.44 -14.60
C PRO A 12 -17.87 -22.16 -13.49
N SER A 13 -17.64 -23.46 -13.35
CA SER A 13 -18.26 -24.28 -12.33
C SER A 13 -17.85 -23.77 -10.92
N ARG A 14 -18.60 -24.18 -9.88
CA ARG A 14 -18.23 -23.86 -8.48
C ARG A 14 -16.84 -24.39 -8.14
N ARG A 15 -16.47 -25.56 -8.67
CA ARG A 15 -15.14 -26.16 -8.50
C ARG A 15 -14.05 -25.33 -9.17
N ASP A 16 -14.28 -24.84 -10.39
CA ASP A 16 -13.31 -23.97 -11.11
C ASP A 16 -13.10 -22.63 -10.39
N ARG A 17 -14.13 -22.11 -9.72
CA ARG A 17 -14.01 -20.88 -8.92
C ARG A 17 -13.19 -21.12 -7.63
N LEU A 18 -13.41 -22.24 -6.93
CA LEU A 18 -12.67 -22.58 -5.71
C LEU A 18 -11.19 -22.88 -6.01
N THR A 19 -10.91 -23.65 -7.06
CA THR A 19 -9.53 -23.91 -7.49
C THR A 19 -8.84 -22.64 -8.01
N GLY A 20 -9.60 -21.67 -8.54
CA GLY A 20 -9.09 -20.37 -8.98
C GLY A 20 -8.59 -19.49 -7.84
N LEU A 21 -9.02 -19.72 -6.58
CA LEU A 21 -8.56 -18.98 -5.40
C LEU A 21 -7.39 -19.66 -4.67
N LEU A 22 -6.99 -20.86 -5.06
CA LEU A 22 -5.89 -21.57 -4.41
C LEU A 22 -4.54 -20.82 -4.49
N PRO A 23 -4.08 -20.30 -5.66
CA PRO A 23 -2.83 -19.55 -5.71
C PRO A 23 -2.81 -18.29 -4.83
N PRO A 24 -3.87 -17.43 -4.81
CA PRO A 24 -3.95 -16.33 -3.85
C PRO A 24 -3.89 -16.77 -2.38
N ALA A 25 -4.59 -17.85 -2.03
CA ALA A 25 -4.59 -18.39 -0.67
C ALA A 25 -3.19 -18.88 -0.24
N VAL A 26 -2.49 -19.57 -1.14
CA VAL A 26 -1.10 -19.99 -0.90
C VAL A 26 -0.17 -18.79 -0.72
N ALA A 27 -0.30 -17.74 -1.55
CA ALA A 27 0.50 -16.54 -1.40
C ALA A 27 0.21 -15.81 -0.08
N TRP A 28 -1.06 -15.72 0.33
CA TRP A 28 -1.47 -15.16 1.61
C TRP A 28 -0.92 -15.98 2.80
N LEU A 29 -1.03 -17.31 2.76
CA LEU A 29 -0.46 -18.17 3.78
C LEU A 29 1.06 -18.06 3.85
N MET A 30 1.75 -18.00 2.71
CA MET A 30 3.20 -17.81 2.64
C MET A 30 3.61 -16.47 3.26
N SER A 31 2.90 -15.38 2.98
CA SER A 31 3.16 -14.09 3.59
C SER A 31 3.01 -14.14 5.12
N ASN A 32 1.92 -14.75 5.63
CA ASN A 32 1.71 -14.93 7.06
C ASN A 32 2.80 -15.81 7.70
N LEU A 33 3.19 -16.92 7.05
CA LEU A 33 4.23 -17.81 7.55
C LEU A 33 5.58 -17.11 7.64
N VAL A 34 5.98 -16.39 6.59
CA VAL A 34 7.26 -15.65 6.59
C VAL A 34 7.24 -14.57 7.67
N THR A 35 6.14 -13.82 7.80
CA THR A 35 6.00 -12.78 8.82
C THR A 35 6.09 -13.38 10.23
N TRP A 36 5.42 -14.50 10.46
CA TRP A 36 5.50 -15.21 11.73
C TRP A 36 6.91 -15.73 12.05
N LEU A 37 7.61 -16.31 11.06
CA LEU A 37 8.99 -16.76 11.25
C LEU A 37 9.93 -15.61 11.61
N VAL A 38 9.77 -14.45 10.94
CA VAL A 38 10.57 -13.25 11.26
C VAL A 38 10.21 -12.73 12.65
N ALA A 39 8.93 -12.69 13.01
CA ALA A 39 8.48 -12.28 14.34
C ALA A 39 9.08 -13.17 15.44
N ARG A 40 9.14 -14.49 15.23
CA ARG A 40 9.78 -15.45 16.14
C ARG A 40 11.30 -15.27 16.26
N ALA A 41 11.94 -14.82 15.19
CA ALA A 41 13.37 -14.53 15.17
C ALA A 41 13.69 -13.11 15.70
N SER A 42 12.68 -12.28 15.96
CA SER A 42 12.79 -10.92 16.46
C SER A 42 12.39 -10.85 17.93
N VAL A 43 12.74 -9.75 18.59
CA VAL A 43 12.20 -9.42 19.92
C VAL A 43 11.42 -8.10 19.83
N ALA A 44 10.45 -7.93 20.70
CA ALA A 44 9.79 -6.64 20.89
C ALA A 44 10.78 -5.62 21.50
N GLY A 45 10.44 -4.32 21.40
CA GLY A 45 11.31 -3.25 21.91
C GLY A 45 11.60 -3.31 23.40
N ASP A 46 10.78 -4.04 24.18
CA ASP A 46 10.96 -4.33 25.61
C ASP A 46 11.74 -5.62 25.88
N GLY A 47 12.26 -6.28 24.85
CA GLY A 47 12.98 -7.54 24.96
C GLY A 47 12.11 -8.80 25.05
N SER A 48 10.79 -8.68 25.03
CA SER A 48 9.85 -9.81 25.08
C SER A 48 9.70 -10.51 23.72
N GLU A 49 9.17 -11.74 23.74
CA GLU A 49 8.79 -12.44 22.50
C GLU A 49 7.66 -11.71 21.76
N VAL A 50 7.79 -11.62 20.42
CA VAL A 50 6.74 -11.04 19.58
C VAL A 50 5.57 -12.00 19.42
N ALA A 51 4.45 -11.69 20.05
CA ALA A 51 3.21 -12.48 19.93
C ALA A 51 2.49 -12.15 18.62
N TYR A 52 3.01 -12.60 17.47
CA TYR A 52 2.50 -12.26 16.13
C TYR A 52 1.00 -12.52 15.95
N TRP A 53 0.48 -13.62 16.51
CA TRP A 53 -0.95 -13.98 16.38
C TRP A 53 -1.87 -13.21 17.32
N SER A 54 -1.31 -12.43 18.25
CA SER A 54 -2.08 -11.53 19.11
C SER A 54 -2.30 -10.17 18.45
N THR A 55 -3.29 -9.45 18.94
CA THR A 55 -3.52 -8.05 18.53
C THR A 55 -2.35 -7.16 18.91
N ALA A 56 -1.67 -7.44 20.04
CA ALA A 56 -0.52 -6.67 20.53
C ALA A 56 0.68 -6.72 19.57
N GLY A 57 0.98 -7.88 18.96
CA GLY A 57 2.07 -8.03 18.01
C GLY A 57 1.88 -7.24 16.70
N ARG A 58 0.63 -6.88 16.37
CA ARG A 58 0.26 -6.15 15.15
C ARG A 58 -0.07 -4.68 15.40
N ARG A 59 -0.16 -4.28 16.68
CA ARG A 59 -0.45 -2.92 17.12
C ARG A 59 0.86 -2.20 17.40
N ARG A 60 1.27 -1.35 16.46
CA ARG A 60 2.51 -0.57 16.54
C ARG A 60 2.23 0.86 16.11
N TRP A 61 2.93 1.83 16.69
CA TRP A 61 2.95 3.22 16.27
C TRP A 61 1.54 3.82 15.99
N ASP A 62 1.30 4.25 14.77
CA ASP A 62 0.07 4.91 14.33
C ASP A 62 -1.20 4.04 14.47
N ALA A 63 -1.09 2.75 14.79
CA ALA A 63 -2.25 1.87 15.00
C ALA A 63 -3.23 2.45 16.02
N GLU A 64 -2.72 3.13 17.08
CA GLU A 64 -3.55 3.79 18.08
C GLU A 64 -4.43 4.88 17.51
N HIS A 65 -3.90 5.69 16.61
CA HIS A 65 -4.64 6.76 15.97
C HIS A 65 -5.75 6.20 15.07
N TYR A 66 -5.47 5.15 14.29
CA TYR A 66 -6.49 4.49 13.47
C TYR A 66 -7.58 3.84 14.35
N LEU A 67 -7.21 3.20 15.45
CA LEU A 67 -8.15 2.62 16.40
C LEU A 67 -8.97 3.70 17.11
N SER A 68 -8.37 4.83 17.50
CA SER A 68 -9.11 5.94 18.13
C SER A 68 -10.12 6.54 17.17
N ILE A 69 -9.78 6.77 15.90
CA ILE A 69 -10.72 7.23 14.87
C ILE A 69 -11.87 6.22 14.70
N ALA A 70 -11.56 4.92 14.70
CA ALA A 70 -12.59 3.89 14.59
C ALA A 70 -13.54 3.87 15.81
N LYS A 71 -13.02 4.09 17.01
CA LYS A 71 -13.79 4.08 18.28
C LYS A 71 -14.59 5.35 18.48
N THR A 72 -13.93 6.50 18.45
CA THR A 72 -14.46 7.79 18.92
C THR A 72 -14.57 8.85 17.83
N GLY A 73 -13.95 8.64 16.66
CA GLY A 73 -13.89 9.65 15.59
C GLY A 73 -12.66 10.56 15.72
N TYR A 74 -12.70 11.68 15.00
CA TYR A 74 -11.62 12.64 15.00
C TYR A 74 -11.62 13.53 16.25
N GLU A 75 -10.42 13.86 16.72
CA GLU A 75 -10.19 14.88 17.76
C GLU A 75 -8.92 15.68 17.46
N MET A 76 -8.91 16.93 17.91
CA MET A 76 -7.77 17.84 17.79
C MET A 76 -7.80 18.79 18.98
N PHE A 77 -6.71 18.91 19.72
CA PHE A 77 -6.61 19.70 20.94
C PHE A 77 -5.18 20.18 21.17
N PRO A 78 -4.96 21.31 21.91
CA PRO A 78 -3.63 21.68 22.38
C PRO A 78 -3.03 20.58 23.27
N CYS A 79 -1.79 20.12 22.97
CA CYS A 79 -1.20 18.99 23.68
C CYS A 79 -1.15 19.21 25.18
N ARG A 80 -0.86 20.45 25.63
CA ARG A 80 -0.76 20.82 27.04
C ARG A 80 -2.06 20.65 27.85
N GLU A 81 -3.22 20.62 27.19
CA GLU A 81 -4.49 20.38 27.87
C GLU A 81 -4.57 18.99 28.52
N ARG A 82 -3.92 17.99 27.89
CA ARG A 82 -3.91 16.60 28.38
C ARG A 82 -2.53 16.15 28.84
N TYR A 83 -1.47 16.79 28.35
CA TYR A 83 -0.07 16.46 28.61
C TYR A 83 0.70 17.75 29.00
N PRO A 84 0.68 18.16 30.31
CA PRO A 84 1.24 19.46 30.75
C PRO A 84 2.71 19.67 30.37
N ASP A 85 3.50 18.60 30.36
CA ASP A 85 4.94 18.64 30.03
C ASP A 85 5.25 18.62 28.53
N TYR A 86 4.21 18.53 27.69
CA TYR A 86 4.40 18.49 26.24
C TYR A 86 4.68 19.89 25.67
N PRO A 87 5.41 19.98 24.54
CA PRO A 87 5.58 21.25 23.83
C PRO A 87 4.24 21.91 23.49
N ASP A 88 4.25 23.20 23.21
CA ASP A 88 3.06 23.95 22.80
C ASP A 88 2.75 23.67 21.31
N VAL A 89 2.26 22.46 21.06
CA VAL A 89 1.88 21.95 19.73
C VAL A 89 0.47 21.38 19.77
N ILE A 90 -0.06 21.03 18.61
CA ILE A 90 -1.41 20.46 18.47
C ILE A 90 -1.33 18.93 18.48
N CYS A 91 -2.11 18.30 19.35
CA CYS A 91 -2.33 16.87 19.44
C CYS A 91 -3.66 16.46 18.82
N GLY A 92 -3.82 15.13 18.61
CA GLY A 92 -5.04 14.54 18.08
C GLY A 92 -4.75 13.47 17.05
N ASN A 93 -5.78 13.09 16.32
CA ASN A 93 -5.72 12.02 15.32
C ASN A 93 -6.09 12.49 13.90
N VAL A 94 -6.15 13.82 13.66
CA VAL A 94 -6.50 14.40 12.35
C VAL A 94 -5.39 14.29 11.29
N ALA A 95 -4.25 13.69 11.62
CA ALA A 95 -3.20 13.38 10.63
C ALA A 95 -3.44 12.06 9.87
N TRP A 96 -4.45 11.29 10.25
CA TRP A 96 -4.72 9.95 9.72
C TRP A 96 -6.05 9.88 8.98
N PHE A 97 -6.09 9.12 7.87
CA PHE A 97 -7.22 9.05 6.94
C PHE A 97 -8.29 8.05 7.41
N PRO A 98 -9.59 8.29 7.11
CA PRO A 98 -10.71 7.54 7.69
C PRO A 98 -11.01 6.19 7.02
N GLY A 99 -10.52 5.93 5.81
CA GLY A 99 -10.95 4.76 5.02
C GLY A 99 -10.75 3.43 5.75
N TYR A 100 -9.58 3.22 6.35
CA TYR A 100 -9.30 2.04 7.17
C TYR A 100 -10.07 2.06 8.50
N PRO A 101 -10.05 3.12 9.32
CA PRO A 101 -10.86 3.20 10.54
C PRO A 101 -12.35 2.95 10.32
N MET A 102 -12.94 3.46 9.25
CA MET A 102 -14.35 3.21 8.95
C MET A 102 -14.62 1.76 8.56
N SER A 103 -13.69 1.12 7.86
CA SER A 103 -13.75 -0.32 7.59
C SER A 103 -13.68 -1.15 8.89
N VAL A 104 -12.79 -0.77 9.80
CA VAL A 104 -12.68 -1.39 11.14
C VAL A 104 -13.97 -1.19 11.93
N ARG A 105 -14.55 0.01 11.95
CA ARG A 105 -15.83 0.29 12.60
C ARG A 105 -16.96 -0.56 12.02
N ALA A 106 -17.01 -0.70 10.69
CA ALA A 106 -18.03 -1.53 10.04
C ALA A 106 -17.93 -3.01 10.45
N VAL A 107 -16.71 -3.55 10.54
CA VAL A 107 -16.49 -4.93 11.01
C VAL A 107 -16.79 -5.06 12.50
N SER A 108 -16.43 -4.06 13.35
CA SER A 108 -16.70 -4.10 14.78
C SER A 108 -18.20 -4.08 15.10
N ALA A 109 -19.04 -3.55 14.19
CA ALA A 109 -20.49 -3.61 14.32
C ALA A 109 -21.07 -5.04 14.33
N THR A 110 -20.28 -6.06 13.94
CA THR A 110 -20.62 -7.48 14.06
C THR A 110 -20.42 -8.05 15.48
N GLY A 111 -19.96 -7.23 16.45
CA GLY A 111 -19.70 -7.63 17.84
C GLY A 111 -18.24 -7.97 18.14
N LEU A 112 -17.33 -7.85 17.17
CA LEU A 112 -15.89 -8.00 17.40
C LEU A 112 -15.29 -6.76 18.06
N SER A 113 -14.23 -6.93 18.87
CA SER A 113 -13.47 -5.77 19.36
C SER A 113 -12.84 -5.00 18.19
N TYR A 114 -12.54 -3.72 18.40
CA TYR A 114 -11.91 -2.89 17.37
C TYR A 114 -10.54 -3.42 16.95
N GLU A 115 -9.77 -3.95 17.89
CA GLU A 115 -8.46 -4.54 17.64
C GLU A 115 -8.57 -5.80 16.76
N ILE A 116 -9.49 -6.71 17.07
CA ILE A 116 -9.75 -7.89 16.25
C ILE A 116 -10.27 -7.48 14.88
N SER A 117 -11.19 -6.51 14.83
CA SER A 117 -11.74 -5.98 13.58
C SER A 117 -10.64 -5.37 12.70
N ALA A 118 -9.68 -4.67 13.30
CA ALA A 118 -8.54 -4.11 12.58
C ALA A 118 -7.67 -5.20 11.95
N VAL A 119 -7.37 -6.27 12.69
CA VAL A 119 -6.65 -7.45 12.14
C VAL A 119 -7.43 -8.09 11.01
N VAL A 120 -8.73 -8.32 11.19
CA VAL A 120 -9.61 -8.91 10.16
C VAL A 120 -9.62 -8.07 8.89
N VAL A 121 -9.74 -6.74 9.00
CA VAL A 121 -9.70 -5.83 7.84
C VAL A 121 -8.36 -5.90 7.12
N SER A 122 -7.24 -5.89 7.86
CA SER A 122 -5.89 -5.99 7.28
C SER A 122 -5.69 -7.32 6.55
N GLU A 123 -6.02 -8.45 7.18
CA GLU A 123 -5.84 -9.78 6.59
C GLU A 123 -6.79 -10.05 5.42
N ALA A 124 -8.04 -9.62 5.52
CA ALA A 124 -8.99 -9.72 4.40
C ALA A 124 -8.52 -8.86 3.21
N SER A 125 -7.97 -7.67 3.48
CA SER A 125 -7.38 -6.81 2.46
C SER A 125 -6.16 -7.46 1.82
N LEU A 126 -5.27 -8.08 2.59
CA LEU A 126 -4.10 -8.79 2.09
C LEU A 126 -4.49 -9.98 1.22
N PHE A 127 -5.47 -10.79 1.65
CA PHE A 127 -6.01 -11.84 0.79
C PHE A 127 -6.59 -11.26 -0.51
N GLY A 128 -7.34 -10.17 -0.41
CA GLY A 128 -7.89 -9.43 -1.54
C GLY A 128 -6.80 -8.92 -2.50
N ILE A 129 -5.67 -8.42 -1.99
CA ILE A 129 -4.48 -8.04 -2.80
C ILE A 129 -4.06 -9.20 -3.68
N PHE A 130 -3.83 -10.40 -3.10
CA PHE A 130 -3.41 -11.57 -3.89
C PHE A 130 -4.48 -12.05 -4.85
N ALA A 131 -5.77 -11.98 -4.48
CA ALA A 131 -6.86 -12.37 -5.37
C ALA A 131 -6.98 -11.44 -6.59
N VAL A 132 -6.90 -10.13 -6.39
CA VAL A 132 -6.95 -9.15 -7.48
C VAL A 132 -5.66 -9.19 -8.32
N LEU A 133 -4.50 -9.30 -7.68
CA LEU A 133 -3.23 -9.49 -8.38
C LEU A 133 -3.27 -10.74 -9.25
N TRP A 134 -3.71 -11.88 -8.72
CA TRP A 134 -3.89 -13.12 -9.48
C TRP A 134 -4.78 -12.93 -10.71
N TYR A 135 -5.91 -12.23 -10.56
CA TYR A 135 -6.77 -11.85 -11.68
C TYR A 135 -6.00 -11.00 -12.71
N LEU A 136 -5.25 -9.99 -12.26
CA LEU A 136 -4.46 -9.12 -13.14
C LEU A 136 -3.32 -9.88 -13.84
N LEU A 137 -2.76 -10.90 -13.22
CA LEU A 137 -1.76 -11.79 -13.81
C LEU A 137 -2.34 -12.76 -14.85
N GLY A 138 -3.65 -12.77 -15.04
CA GLY A 138 -4.35 -13.60 -16.04
C GLY A 138 -4.91 -14.91 -15.49
N ALA A 139 -4.86 -15.13 -14.18
CA ALA A 139 -5.42 -16.28 -13.46
C ALA A 139 -4.98 -17.66 -14.04
N ARG A 140 -3.72 -17.75 -14.46
CA ARG A 140 -3.10 -18.99 -14.96
C ARG A 140 -1.81 -19.24 -14.20
N LEU A 141 -1.70 -20.43 -13.61
CA LEU A 141 -0.49 -20.83 -12.91
C LEU A 141 0.62 -21.20 -13.90
N THR A 142 1.64 -20.38 -13.94
CA THR A 142 2.89 -20.57 -14.66
C THR A 142 4.05 -20.27 -13.71
N TRP A 143 5.27 -20.62 -14.07
CA TRP A 143 6.44 -20.24 -13.30
C TRP A 143 6.50 -18.71 -13.07
N ALA A 144 6.24 -17.91 -14.11
CA ALA A 144 6.28 -16.47 -14.01
C ALA A 144 5.22 -15.91 -13.06
N THR A 145 3.97 -16.38 -13.15
CA THR A 145 2.90 -15.90 -12.26
C THR A 145 3.07 -16.42 -10.82
N GLY A 146 3.57 -17.64 -10.64
CA GLY A 146 3.89 -18.20 -9.33
C GLY A 146 5.00 -17.42 -8.62
N LEU A 147 6.12 -17.17 -9.30
CA LEU A 147 7.21 -16.35 -8.77
C LEU A 147 6.76 -14.91 -8.50
N THR A 148 5.91 -14.33 -9.36
CA THR A 148 5.37 -12.98 -9.11
C THR A 148 4.51 -12.92 -7.85
N LEU A 149 3.66 -13.93 -7.59
CA LEU A 149 2.90 -14.03 -6.34
C LEU A 149 3.82 -14.22 -5.14
N ALA A 150 4.87 -15.04 -5.27
CA ALA A 150 5.85 -15.26 -4.22
C ALA A 150 6.61 -13.96 -3.88
N ILE A 151 7.02 -13.16 -4.88
CA ILE A 151 7.59 -11.83 -4.68
C ILE A 151 6.60 -10.93 -3.95
N GLY A 152 5.32 -10.97 -4.32
CA GLY A 152 4.26 -10.21 -3.63
C GLY A 152 4.13 -10.58 -2.15
N ALA A 153 4.27 -11.87 -1.81
CA ALA A 153 4.15 -12.36 -0.43
C ALA A 153 5.29 -11.89 0.49
N VAL A 154 6.44 -11.53 -0.09
CA VAL A 154 7.62 -11.02 0.63
C VAL A 154 8.04 -9.64 0.10
N PHE A 155 7.09 -8.87 -0.40
CA PHE A 155 7.39 -7.54 -0.94
C PHE A 155 7.90 -6.61 0.18
N PRO A 156 8.98 -5.83 -0.04
CA PRO A 156 9.54 -4.94 0.98
C PRO A 156 8.49 -3.99 1.56
N GLY A 157 8.49 -3.82 2.88
CA GLY A 157 7.44 -3.09 3.59
C GLY A 157 6.11 -3.85 3.74
N GLY A 158 6.00 -5.08 3.18
CA GLY A 158 4.79 -5.90 3.28
C GLY A 158 4.37 -6.27 4.70
N VAL A 159 5.24 -6.12 5.71
CA VAL A 159 4.87 -6.26 7.13
C VAL A 159 3.72 -5.33 7.52
N TYR A 160 3.62 -4.15 6.88
CA TYR A 160 2.51 -3.23 7.11
C TYR A 160 1.16 -3.73 6.55
N PHE A 161 1.15 -4.73 5.68
CA PHE A 161 -0.09 -5.39 5.25
C PHE A 161 -0.72 -6.23 6.36
N HIS A 162 0.09 -6.69 7.33
CA HIS A 162 -0.33 -7.46 8.49
C HIS A 162 -0.61 -6.57 9.71
N ALA A 163 -0.14 -5.34 9.71
CA ALA A 163 -0.31 -4.40 10.79
C ALA A 163 -1.72 -3.77 10.80
N MET A 164 -2.10 -3.15 11.91
CA MET A 164 -3.36 -2.39 12.03
C MET A 164 -3.22 -1.03 11.34
N PHE A 165 -2.96 -1.05 10.03
CA PHE A 165 -2.64 0.09 9.19
C PHE A 165 -3.47 0.11 7.90
N PRO A 166 -3.68 1.27 7.27
CA PRO A 166 -4.45 1.41 6.03
C PRO A 166 -3.75 0.82 4.79
N ILE A 167 -2.48 0.38 4.90
CA ILE A 167 -1.63 0.07 3.76
C ILE A 167 -2.18 -1.11 2.94
N ALA A 168 -2.63 -2.19 3.61
CA ALA A 168 -3.26 -3.32 2.90
C ALA A 168 -4.55 -2.88 2.19
N THR A 169 -5.43 -2.15 2.88
CA THR A 169 -6.71 -1.70 2.31
C THR A 169 -6.50 -0.71 1.16
N GLY A 170 -5.57 0.23 1.31
CA GLY A 170 -5.19 1.17 0.25
C GLY A 170 -4.59 0.46 -0.98
N THR A 171 -3.69 -0.51 -0.77
CA THR A 171 -3.09 -1.30 -1.86
C THR A 171 -4.14 -2.14 -2.59
N LEU A 172 -5.05 -2.80 -1.85
CA LEU A 172 -6.18 -3.51 -2.45
C LEU A 172 -7.02 -2.56 -3.30
N ALA A 173 -7.33 -1.38 -2.79
CA ALA A 173 -8.12 -0.37 -3.49
C ALA A 173 -7.43 0.10 -4.79
N LEU A 174 -6.12 0.32 -4.78
CA LEU A 174 -5.34 0.62 -5.99
C LEU A 174 -5.39 -0.52 -7.01
N LEU A 175 -5.24 -1.78 -6.57
CA LEU A 175 -5.36 -2.94 -7.45
C LEU A 175 -6.78 -3.10 -8.02
N VAL A 176 -7.83 -2.82 -7.23
CA VAL A 176 -9.22 -2.80 -7.70
C VAL A 176 -9.42 -1.69 -8.74
N CYS A 177 -8.80 -0.52 -8.54
CA CYS A 177 -8.80 0.55 -9.52
C CYS A 177 -8.17 0.09 -10.86
N VAL A 178 -7.01 -0.55 -10.83
CA VAL A 178 -6.35 -1.15 -12.01
C VAL A 178 -7.23 -2.23 -12.66
N ALA A 179 -7.87 -3.08 -11.85
CA ALA A 179 -8.79 -4.10 -12.34
C ALA A 179 -10.02 -3.49 -13.02
N GLY A 180 -10.51 -2.37 -12.51
CA GLY A 180 -11.58 -1.57 -13.13
C GLY A 180 -11.18 -1.06 -14.52
N VAL A 181 -9.97 -0.49 -14.63
CA VAL A 181 -9.38 -0.06 -15.91
C VAL A 181 -9.28 -1.23 -16.90
N ARG A 182 -8.73 -2.38 -16.46
CA ARG A 182 -8.64 -3.60 -17.27
C ARG A 182 -9.99 -4.09 -17.80
N ARG A 183 -11.04 -4.02 -16.95
CA ARG A 183 -12.40 -4.47 -17.32
C ARG A 183 -13.16 -3.45 -18.15
N GLY A 184 -12.61 -2.26 -18.35
CA GLY A 184 -13.32 -1.15 -18.96
C GLY A 184 -14.47 -0.60 -18.10
N SER A 185 -14.46 -0.89 -16.79
CA SER A 185 -15.47 -0.45 -15.83
C SER A 185 -14.99 0.82 -15.10
N TRP A 186 -15.38 1.97 -15.60
CA TRP A 186 -15.01 3.25 -15.00
C TRP A 186 -15.54 3.40 -13.55
N GLY A 187 -16.74 2.90 -13.26
CA GLY A 187 -17.30 2.93 -11.90
C GLY A 187 -16.49 2.09 -10.91
N LEU A 188 -16.01 0.88 -11.31
CA LEU A 188 -15.14 0.07 -10.46
C LEU A 188 -13.77 0.74 -10.25
N ALA A 189 -13.22 1.36 -11.31
CA ALA A 189 -11.98 2.10 -11.22
C ALA A 189 -12.12 3.31 -10.27
N ALA A 190 -13.23 4.05 -10.37
CA ALA A 190 -13.56 5.16 -9.49
C ALA A 190 -13.72 4.72 -8.02
N ALA A 191 -14.44 3.62 -7.77
CA ALA A 191 -14.64 3.09 -6.41
C ALA A 191 -13.31 2.68 -5.77
N GLY A 192 -12.45 1.97 -6.52
CA GLY A 192 -11.09 1.66 -6.05
C GLY A 192 -10.30 2.93 -5.75
N GLY A 193 -10.34 3.92 -6.64
CA GLY A 193 -9.69 5.21 -6.43
C GLY A 193 -10.21 5.95 -5.20
N PHE A 194 -11.53 6.00 -4.98
CA PHE A 194 -12.15 6.61 -3.80
C PHE A 194 -11.64 5.98 -2.49
N VAL A 195 -11.66 4.65 -2.41
CA VAL A 195 -11.19 3.96 -1.21
C VAL A 195 -9.69 4.18 -1.01
N ALA A 196 -8.87 4.16 -2.07
CA ALA A 196 -7.44 4.42 -1.98
C ALA A 196 -7.14 5.81 -1.41
N THR A 197 -7.81 6.85 -1.92
CA THR A 197 -7.65 8.25 -1.47
C THR A 197 -8.20 8.47 -0.05
N ALA A 198 -9.23 7.73 0.35
CA ALA A 198 -9.78 7.79 1.70
C ALA A 198 -8.91 7.02 2.72
N CYS A 199 -8.05 6.09 2.28
CA CYS A 199 -7.16 5.34 3.16
C CYS A 199 -5.85 6.04 3.45
N HIS A 200 -5.26 6.73 2.46
CA HIS A 200 -3.93 7.33 2.62
C HIS A 200 -3.67 8.40 1.55
N LEU A 201 -2.84 9.40 1.90
CA LEU A 201 -2.46 10.48 0.97
C LEU A 201 -1.85 9.92 -0.34
N VAL A 202 -1.01 8.88 -0.25
CA VAL A 202 -0.44 8.21 -1.44
C VAL A 202 -1.53 7.68 -2.38
N GLY A 203 -2.73 7.35 -1.86
CA GLY A 203 -3.87 6.97 -2.70
C GLY A 203 -4.28 8.04 -3.71
N ALA A 204 -3.92 9.31 -3.48
CA ALA A 204 -4.20 10.40 -4.42
C ALA A 204 -3.55 10.21 -5.80
N VAL A 205 -2.51 9.39 -5.92
CA VAL A 205 -1.92 9.02 -7.22
C VAL A 205 -2.93 8.34 -8.15
N ALA A 206 -3.97 7.70 -7.59
CA ALA A 206 -5.05 7.11 -8.37
C ALA A 206 -5.80 8.15 -9.19
N VAL A 207 -5.97 9.39 -8.68
CA VAL A 207 -6.64 10.48 -9.40
C VAL A 207 -5.87 10.81 -10.68
N GLY A 208 -4.54 11.02 -10.58
CA GLY A 208 -3.69 11.29 -11.73
C GLY A 208 -3.67 10.13 -12.74
N MET A 209 -3.56 8.89 -12.25
CA MET A 209 -3.61 7.70 -13.11
C MET A 209 -4.96 7.59 -13.85
N LEU A 210 -6.08 7.88 -13.19
CA LEU A 210 -7.42 7.84 -13.79
C LEU A 210 -7.58 8.95 -14.85
N LEU A 211 -7.06 10.15 -14.64
CA LEU A 211 -7.03 11.18 -15.68
C LEU A 211 -6.23 10.71 -16.90
N LEU A 212 -5.04 10.16 -16.68
CA LEU A 212 -4.20 9.62 -17.75
C LEU A 212 -4.85 8.43 -18.46
N SER A 213 -5.78 7.73 -17.83
CA SER A 213 -6.46 6.57 -18.41
C SER A 213 -7.26 6.91 -19.69
N ALA A 214 -7.61 8.18 -19.93
CA ALA A 214 -8.18 8.64 -21.20
C ALA A 214 -7.30 8.25 -22.41
N PHE A 215 -5.97 8.17 -22.24
CA PHE A 215 -5.04 7.84 -23.32
C PHE A 215 -4.88 6.35 -23.56
N PHE A 216 -5.04 5.49 -22.55
CA PHE A 216 -4.73 4.06 -22.66
C PHE A 216 -5.92 3.12 -22.35
N ALA A 217 -6.98 3.60 -21.70
CA ALA A 217 -8.18 2.83 -21.42
C ALA A 217 -9.32 3.19 -22.39
N TRP A 218 -10.36 2.34 -22.36
CA TRP A 218 -11.61 2.56 -23.14
C TRP A 218 -11.39 2.84 -24.63
N GLN A 219 -10.42 2.19 -25.26
CA GLN A 219 -10.00 2.44 -26.65
C GLN A 219 -11.12 2.26 -27.71
N ARG A 220 -12.22 1.60 -27.35
CA ARG A 220 -13.40 1.42 -28.22
C ARG A 220 -14.34 2.62 -28.22
N ASP A 221 -14.19 3.53 -27.24
CA ASP A 221 -15.02 4.72 -27.11
C ASP A 221 -14.44 5.89 -27.92
N THR A 222 -15.30 6.86 -28.25
CA THR A 222 -14.85 8.14 -28.81
C THR A 222 -13.99 8.90 -27.79
N TRP A 223 -13.17 9.82 -28.27
CA TRP A 223 -12.29 10.60 -27.42
C TRP A 223 -13.04 11.37 -26.30
N SER A 224 -14.18 11.98 -26.66
CA SER A 224 -15.02 12.70 -25.70
C SER A 224 -15.56 11.78 -24.60
N VAL A 225 -15.99 10.56 -24.93
CA VAL A 225 -16.46 9.57 -23.95
C VAL A 225 -15.33 9.07 -23.07
N ARG A 226 -14.12 8.90 -23.63
CA ARG A 226 -12.92 8.51 -22.86
C ARG A 226 -12.54 9.59 -21.85
N LEU A 227 -12.53 10.86 -22.26
CA LEU A 227 -12.30 11.99 -21.38
C LEU A 227 -13.36 12.08 -20.27
N ALA A 228 -14.64 11.91 -20.63
CA ALA A 228 -15.72 11.92 -19.65
C ALA A 228 -15.60 10.79 -18.61
N LYS A 229 -15.30 9.55 -19.04
CA LYS A 229 -15.06 8.42 -18.12
C LYS A 229 -13.84 8.63 -17.23
N ALA A 230 -12.73 9.10 -17.79
CA ALA A 230 -11.51 9.40 -17.05
C ALA A 230 -11.74 10.51 -16.03
N GLY A 231 -12.36 11.62 -16.45
CA GLY A 231 -12.69 12.76 -15.59
C GLY A 231 -13.64 12.39 -14.47
N ALA A 232 -14.75 11.67 -14.79
CA ALA A 232 -15.71 11.21 -13.79
C ALA A 232 -15.07 10.25 -12.78
N SER A 233 -14.25 9.31 -13.26
CA SER A 233 -13.53 8.38 -12.37
C SER A 233 -12.56 9.09 -11.46
N ALA A 234 -11.80 10.05 -11.98
CA ALA A 234 -10.84 10.85 -11.21
C ALA A 234 -11.54 11.75 -10.20
N ALA A 235 -12.64 12.39 -10.59
CA ALA A 235 -13.44 13.23 -9.68
C ALA A 235 -14.01 12.40 -8.52
N LEU A 236 -14.60 11.24 -8.81
CA LEU A 236 -15.12 10.35 -7.77
C LEU A 236 -13.99 9.80 -6.88
N ALA A 237 -12.83 9.48 -7.44
CA ALA A 237 -11.66 9.09 -6.65
C ALA A 237 -11.23 10.25 -5.73
N GLY A 238 -11.17 11.49 -6.22
CA GLY A 238 -10.86 12.69 -5.43
C GLY A 238 -11.84 12.96 -4.28
N CYS A 239 -13.09 12.53 -4.42
CA CYS A 239 -14.08 12.63 -3.34
C CYS A 239 -13.66 11.91 -2.05
N GLY A 240 -12.76 10.92 -2.10
CA GLY A 240 -12.22 10.29 -0.88
C GLY A 240 -11.40 11.26 -0.03
N VAL A 241 -10.60 12.14 -0.65
CA VAL A 241 -9.90 13.21 0.06
C VAL A 241 -10.89 14.23 0.61
N LEU A 242 -11.88 14.64 -0.19
CA LEU A 242 -12.90 15.59 0.26
C LEU A 242 -13.72 15.04 1.44
N TRP A 243 -14.06 13.75 1.39
CA TRP A 243 -14.73 13.07 2.50
C TRP A 243 -13.86 13.06 3.77
N THR A 244 -12.56 12.81 3.63
CA THR A 244 -11.61 12.90 4.75
C THR A 244 -11.63 14.29 5.38
N LYS A 245 -11.46 15.33 4.56
CA LYS A 245 -11.49 16.73 5.01
C LYS A 245 -12.82 17.10 5.66
N TRP A 246 -13.93 16.65 5.10
CA TRP A 246 -15.26 16.89 5.63
C TRP A 246 -15.47 16.26 7.01
N LEU A 247 -15.01 15.01 7.21
CA LEU A 247 -15.09 14.37 8.53
C LEU A 247 -14.22 15.08 9.58
N MET A 248 -13.03 15.52 9.20
CA MET A 248 -12.15 16.30 10.07
C MET A 248 -12.80 17.65 10.43
N TRP A 249 -13.35 18.34 9.43
CA TRP A 249 -14.07 19.60 9.66
C TRP A 249 -15.28 19.42 10.60
N GLN A 250 -16.07 18.39 10.41
CA GLN A 250 -17.21 18.13 11.30
C GLN A 250 -16.79 17.94 12.77
N ALA A 251 -15.66 17.30 12.99
CA ALA A 251 -15.17 17.03 14.35
C ALA A 251 -14.46 18.24 14.99
N THR A 252 -13.78 19.07 14.17
CA THR A 252 -12.86 20.13 14.69
C THR A 252 -13.29 21.55 14.35
N GLY A 253 -14.29 21.72 13.47
CA GLY A 253 -14.68 23.02 12.89
C GLY A 253 -13.66 23.60 11.89
N ARG A 254 -12.59 22.88 11.55
CA ARG A 254 -11.47 23.36 10.73
C ARG A 254 -11.26 22.54 9.48
N TRP A 255 -11.31 23.18 8.32
CA TRP A 255 -10.99 22.54 7.02
C TRP A 255 -9.48 22.27 6.85
N ASP A 256 -8.65 23.02 7.53
CA ASP A 256 -7.18 22.93 7.53
C ASP A 256 -6.64 22.08 8.70
N ALA A 257 -7.49 21.29 9.38
CA ALA A 257 -7.08 20.48 10.53
C ALA A 257 -5.88 19.57 10.23
N TYR A 258 -5.89 18.90 9.06
CA TYR A 258 -4.79 18.04 8.61
C TYR A 258 -3.48 18.84 8.45
N GLU A 259 -3.53 19.96 7.74
CA GLU A 259 -2.36 20.80 7.51
C GLU A 259 -1.85 21.39 8.82
N THR A 260 -2.75 21.80 9.70
CA THR A 260 -2.39 22.38 11.01
C THR A 260 -1.59 21.38 11.85
N ILE A 261 -2.05 20.13 11.98
CA ILE A 261 -1.32 19.13 12.77
C ILE A 261 0.00 18.72 12.11
N GLN A 262 0.04 18.64 10.76
CA GLN A 262 1.27 18.35 10.03
C GLN A 262 2.33 19.43 10.24
N GLN A 263 1.94 20.70 10.22
CA GLN A 263 2.86 21.81 10.47
C GLN A 263 3.29 21.90 11.92
N SER A 264 2.33 21.86 12.85
CA SER A 264 2.56 22.04 14.27
C SER A 264 3.38 20.91 14.89
N SER A 265 3.02 19.65 14.60
CA SER A 265 3.56 18.50 15.33
C SER A 265 4.65 17.75 14.56
N TYR A 266 4.63 17.84 13.24
CA TYR A 266 5.57 17.10 12.38
C TYR A 266 6.49 18.01 11.55
N GLY A 267 6.38 19.35 11.69
CA GLY A 267 7.19 20.32 10.95
C GLY A 267 7.04 20.22 9.42
N GLN A 268 5.98 19.55 8.95
CA GLN A 268 5.74 19.36 7.52
C GLN A 268 4.90 20.50 6.97
N SER A 269 5.45 21.27 6.06
CA SER A 269 4.76 22.39 5.42
C SER A 269 4.99 22.39 3.90
N GLY A 270 3.86 22.37 3.16
CA GLY A 270 3.85 22.56 1.72
C GLY A 270 4.52 21.45 0.89
N VAL A 271 4.68 21.71 -0.40
CA VAL A 271 5.39 20.83 -1.33
C VAL A 271 6.89 21.07 -1.18
N ARG A 272 7.63 19.99 -0.87
CA ARG A 272 9.08 20.03 -0.68
C ARG A 272 9.83 19.95 -2.01
N GLN A 273 11.10 20.36 -2.01
CA GLN A 273 11.98 20.20 -3.17
C GLN A 273 12.40 18.71 -3.28
N PRO A 274 11.92 18.00 -4.32
CA PRO A 274 12.05 16.53 -4.35
C PRO A 274 13.50 16.05 -4.40
N PHE A 275 14.40 16.80 -5.04
CA PHE A 275 15.82 16.43 -5.12
C PHE A 275 16.53 16.53 -3.76
N ASP A 276 16.18 17.54 -2.95
CA ASP A 276 16.73 17.68 -1.60
C ASP A 276 16.20 16.58 -0.69
N GLU A 277 14.92 16.26 -0.78
CA GLU A 277 14.32 15.16 -0.02
C GLU A 277 14.90 13.80 -0.47
N MET A 278 15.10 13.56 -1.76
CA MET A 278 15.81 12.37 -2.25
C MET A 278 17.23 12.29 -1.68
N ARG A 279 17.99 13.40 -1.69
CA ARG A 279 19.34 13.41 -1.17
C ARG A 279 19.40 13.13 0.33
N LYS A 280 18.51 13.72 1.10
CA LYS A 280 18.35 13.41 2.53
C LYS A 280 18.03 11.95 2.73
N ALA A 281 17.11 11.45 1.95
CA ALA A 281 16.62 10.11 1.96
C ALA A 281 17.73 9.06 1.80
N TYR A 282 18.45 9.16 0.73
CA TYR A 282 19.58 8.26 0.45
C TYR A 282 20.80 8.49 1.36
N GLY A 283 20.84 9.64 2.02
CA GLY A 283 21.90 10.02 2.95
C GLY A 283 21.57 9.86 4.45
N PHE A 284 20.30 9.63 4.80
CA PHE A 284 19.83 9.69 6.18
C PHE A 284 20.47 8.62 7.08
N PRO A 285 21.14 8.99 8.20
CA PRO A 285 21.68 8.05 9.15
C PRO A 285 20.59 7.58 10.12
N PHE A 286 19.89 6.52 9.77
CA PHE A 286 18.79 5.99 10.58
C PHE A 286 19.20 5.51 11.98
N SER A 287 20.49 5.19 12.15
CA SER A 287 21.04 4.64 13.39
C SER A 287 20.97 5.58 14.61
N ASP A 288 20.85 6.90 14.39
CA ASP A 288 21.05 7.86 15.48
C ASP A 288 19.75 8.20 16.21
N TRP A 289 18.59 7.98 15.60
CA TRP A 289 17.29 8.38 16.14
C TRP A 289 16.53 7.27 16.88
N TYR A 290 16.78 6.01 16.55
CA TYR A 290 16.00 4.87 17.04
C TYR A 290 16.87 3.71 17.52
N ARG A 291 18.02 4.01 18.10
CA ARG A 291 18.84 2.97 18.73
C ARG A 291 18.21 2.62 20.08
N PRO A 292 17.52 1.46 20.21
CA PRO A 292 17.04 1.01 21.48
C PRO A 292 18.24 0.89 22.44
N GLU A 293 18.07 1.34 23.69
CA GLU A 293 19.06 1.11 24.73
C GLU A 293 19.17 -0.40 25.00
N GLY A 294 20.36 -0.96 24.95
CA GLY A 294 20.64 -2.37 25.27
C GLY A 294 21.18 -3.21 24.10
N HIS A 295 21.36 -4.50 24.37
CA HIS A 295 21.80 -5.47 23.36
C HIS A 295 20.61 -5.84 22.46
N LEU A 296 20.68 -5.41 21.21
CA LEU A 296 19.72 -5.81 20.20
C LEU A 296 20.00 -7.24 19.71
N PRO A 297 18.98 -8.04 19.39
CA PRO A 297 19.19 -9.31 18.69
C PRO A 297 19.95 -9.07 17.39
N TRP A 298 20.79 -10.04 17.03
CA TRP A 298 21.66 -9.98 15.86
C TRP A 298 20.92 -9.49 14.59
N LEU A 299 19.70 -10.02 14.35
CA LEU A 299 18.89 -9.66 13.18
C LEU A 299 18.51 -8.17 13.20
N VAL A 300 18.10 -7.62 14.35
CA VAL A 300 17.69 -6.20 14.46
C VAL A 300 18.92 -5.30 14.31
N GLU A 301 20.03 -5.62 14.97
CA GLU A 301 21.27 -4.84 14.88
C GLU A 301 21.77 -4.74 13.43
N HIS A 302 21.78 -5.86 12.70
CA HIS A 302 22.24 -5.89 11.30
C HIS A 302 21.19 -5.33 10.32
N SER A 303 19.94 -5.14 10.74
CA SER A 303 18.90 -4.52 9.91
C SER A 303 18.88 -3.00 9.94
N LEU A 304 19.61 -2.36 10.85
CA LEU A 304 19.60 -0.88 10.96
C LEU A 304 20.02 -0.14 9.67
N GLY A 305 20.77 -0.78 8.79
CA GLY A 305 21.08 -0.27 7.44
C GLY A 305 20.08 -0.64 6.34
N ALA A 306 19.09 -1.46 6.65
CA ALA A 306 18.17 -2.03 5.64
C ALA A 306 17.34 -0.98 4.91
N HIS A 307 17.06 0.15 5.55
CA HIS A 307 16.30 1.25 4.96
C HIS A 307 16.98 1.81 3.69
N ARG A 308 18.30 1.99 3.70
CA ARG A 308 19.04 2.46 2.51
C ARG A 308 18.98 1.45 1.38
N SER A 309 19.22 0.18 1.70
CA SER A 309 19.13 -0.89 0.71
C SER A 309 17.71 -1.06 0.16
N GLN A 310 16.68 -0.83 0.97
CA GLN A 310 15.29 -0.81 0.48
C GLN A 310 15.04 0.32 -0.52
N LEU A 311 15.55 1.52 -0.29
CA LEU A 311 15.40 2.62 -1.24
C LEU A 311 16.02 2.29 -2.59
N TRP A 312 17.22 1.70 -2.58
CA TRP A 312 17.86 1.25 -3.81
C TRP A 312 17.08 0.12 -4.48
N LEU A 313 16.55 -0.83 -3.71
CA LEU A 313 15.67 -1.87 -4.24
C LEU A 313 14.40 -1.27 -4.85
N ASN A 314 13.78 -0.30 -4.19
CA ASN A 314 12.58 0.37 -4.70
C ASN A 314 12.86 1.13 -6.00
N ALA A 315 14.00 1.85 -6.08
CA ALA A 315 14.43 2.50 -7.31
C ALA A 315 14.71 1.49 -8.42
N ALA A 316 15.41 0.39 -8.12
CA ALA A 316 15.65 -0.70 -9.07
C ALA A 316 14.36 -1.38 -9.52
N PHE A 317 13.38 -1.54 -8.61
CA PHE A 317 12.07 -2.08 -8.95
C PHE A 317 11.30 -1.15 -9.91
N VAL A 318 11.30 0.16 -9.66
CA VAL A 318 10.70 1.14 -10.59
C VAL A 318 11.37 1.06 -11.97
N LEU A 319 12.71 1.05 -12.00
CA LEU A 319 13.45 0.92 -13.26
C LEU A 319 13.12 -0.39 -13.99
N LEU A 320 13.00 -1.51 -13.27
CA LEU A 320 12.60 -2.80 -13.83
C LEU A 320 11.18 -2.73 -14.43
N VAL A 321 10.23 -2.13 -13.74
CA VAL A 321 8.85 -1.98 -14.22
C VAL A 321 8.82 -1.11 -15.48
N VAL A 322 9.51 0.03 -15.47
CA VAL A 322 9.58 0.95 -16.63
C VAL A 322 10.32 0.30 -17.81
N ALA A 323 11.46 -0.35 -17.58
CA ALA A 323 12.20 -1.06 -18.61
C ALA A 323 11.39 -2.20 -19.21
N THR A 324 10.67 -2.97 -18.40
CA THR A 324 9.79 -4.05 -18.87
C THR A 324 8.67 -3.47 -19.75
N ALA A 325 8.07 -2.36 -19.34
CA ALA A 325 7.05 -1.68 -20.15
C ALA A 325 7.64 -1.17 -21.47
N ALA A 326 8.82 -0.55 -21.45
CA ALA A 326 9.49 -0.06 -22.65
C ALA A 326 9.83 -1.19 -23.63
N VAL A 327 10.39 -2.30 -23.14
CA VAL A 327 10.69 -3.49 -23.97
C VAL A 327 9.43 -4.03 -24.61
N ARG A 328 8.33 -4.14 -23.85
CA ARG A 328 7.04 -4.59 -24.40
C ARG A 328 6.48 -3.62 -25.42
N LEU A 329 6.59 -2.31 -25.18
CA LEU A 329 6.12 -1.31 -26.11
C LEU A 329 6.90 -1.37 -27.44
N VAL A 330 8.20 -1.59 -27.38
CA VAL A 330 9.05 -1.75 -28.59
C VAL A 330 8.72 -3.07 -29.31
N ARG A 331 8.61 -4.18 -28.57
CA ARG A 331 8.42 -5.51 -29.14
C ARG A 331 6.98 -5.74 -29.61
N ASP A 332 6.00 -5.47 -28.76
CA ASP A 332 4.60 -5.79 -28.97
C ASP A 332 3.81 -4.60 -29.55
N ARG A 333 4.46 -3.43 -29.68
CA ARG A 333 3.90 -2.15 -30.15
C ARG A 333 2.72 -1.63 -29.32
N ARG A 334 2.46 -2.25 -28.16
CA ARG A 334 1.36 -1.87 -27.28
C ARG A 334 1.58 -2.37 -25.85
N LEU A 335 1.01 -1.66 -24.90
CA LEU A 335 0.79 -2.12 -23.54
C LEU A 335 -0.71 -2.26 -23.29
N ALA A 336 -1.11 -3.22 -22.46
CA ALA A 336 -2.49 -3.32 -21.99
C ALA A 336 -2.81 -2.17 -21.04
N ALA A 337 -4.10 -1.84 -20.91
CA ALA A 337 -4.53 -0.71 -20.07
C ALA A 337 -4.11 -0.88 -18.59
N GLU A 338 -4.20 -2.10 -18.06
CA GLU A 338 -3.73 -2.42 -16.71
C GLU A 338 -2.21 -2.29 -16.55
N GLU A 339 -1.44 -2.50 -17.60
CA GLU A 339 0.01 -2.36 -17.58
C GLU A 339 0.41 -0.88 -17.54
N TRP A 340 -0.24 -0.03 -18.34
CA TRP A 340 -0.09 1.43 -18.24
C TRP A 340 -0.46 1.96 -16.86
N ALA A 341 -1.60 1.51 -16.32
CA ALA A 341 -2.04 1.91 -14.99
C ALA A 341 -1.02 1.49 -13.91
N ALA A 342 -0.50 0.26 -14.00
CA ALA A 342 0.50 -0.25 -13.05
C ALA A 342 1.82 0.53 -13.11
N VAL A 343 2.33 0.85 -14.32
CA VAL A 343 3.55 1.69 -14.47
C VAL A 343 3.32 3.05 -13.85
N THR A 344 2.21 3.73 -14.22
CA THR A 344 1.89 5.06 -13.73
C THR A 344 1.83 5.10 -12.19
N LEU A 345 1.10 4.14 -11.59
CA LEU A 345 0.99 4.05 -10.14
C LEU A 345 2.33 3.75 -9.49
N THR A 346 3.11 2.80 -10.01
CA THR A 346 4.41 2.43 -9.43
C THR A 346 5.36 3.62 -9.40
N VAL A 347 5.47 4.37 -10.50
CA VAL A 347 6.31 5.56 -10.58
C VAL A 347 5.80 6.66 -9.65
N ALA A 348 4.49 6.93 -9.66
CA ALA A 348 3.91 7.97 -8.84
C ALA A 348 4.04 7.66 -7.33
N ILE A 349 3.78 6.42 -6.90
CA ILE A 349 3.93 5.99 -5.50
C ILE A 349 5.38 6.14 -5.05
N PHE A 350 6.35 5.83 -5.91
CA PHE A 350 7.77 6.01 -5.59
C PHE A 350 8.12 7.48 -5.39
N LEU A 351 7.58 8.37 -6.23
CA LEU A 351 7.94 9.79 -6.22
C LEU A 351 7.23 10.61 -5.14
N VAL A 352 5.97 10.27 -4.79
CA VAL A 352 5.14 11.08 -3.88
C VAL A 352 5.81 11.39 -2.54
N PRO A 353 6.48 10.46 -1.84
CA PRO A 353 7.13 10.77 -0.57
C PRO A 353 8.16 11.89 -0.66
N PHE A 354 8.87 12.01 -1.79
CA PHE A 354 9.87 13.06 -1.99
C PHE A 354 9.25 14.46 -2.14
N PHE A 355 8.01 14.53 -2.62
CA PHE A 355 7.27 15.80 -2.69
C PHE A 355 6.55 16.13 -1.38
N ALA A 356 6.17 15.11 -0.61
CA ALA A 356 5.41 15.27 0.63
C ALA A 356 6.30 15.43 1.88
N GLY A 357 7.60 15.19 1.78
CA GLY A 357 8.53 15.26 2.92
C GLY A 357 8.31 14.14 3.93
N ALA A 358 7.85 12.98 3.51
CA ALA A 358 7.50 11.86 4.38
C ALA A 358 8.74 11.04 4.78
N GLU A 359 9.75 11.65 5.37
CA GLU A 359 11.04 11.02 5.66
C GLU A 359 10.94 9.71 6.46
N MET A 360 9.99 9.60 7.38
CA MET A 360 9.86 8.44 8.26
C MET A 360 8.88 7.36 7.78
N SER A 361 8.14 7.60 6.69
CA SER A 361 7.01 6.74 6.29
C SER A 361 7.19 6.03 4.95
N TRP A 362 8.37 6.05 4.35
CA TRP A 362 8.57 5.52 2.98
C TRP A 362 8.36 4.04 2.87
N TYR A 363 8.78 3.28 3.87
CA TYR A 363 8.71 1.82 3.86
C TYR A 363 7.27 1.35 3.64
N ARG A 364 6.33 1.94 4.40
CA ARG A 364 4.92 1.64 4.28
C ARG A 364 4.32 2.17 2.99
N ASN A 365 4.72 3.37 2.56
CA ASN A 365 4.23 3.97 1.33
C ASN A 365 4.67 3.17 0.11
N HIS A 366 5.95 2.80 0.04
CA HIS A 366 6.52 2.03 -1.05
C HIS A 366 6.04 0.57 -1.09
N ALA A 367 5.51 0.00 -0.01
CA ALA A 367 4.85 -1.29 -0.04
C ALA A 367 3.68 -1.33 -1.07
N GLN A 368 3.01 -0.20 -1.29
CA GLN A 368 1.94 -0.06 -2.28
C GLN A 368 2.42 -0.16 -3.74
N MET A 369 3.74 -0.05 -3.99
CA MET A 369 4.35 -0.29 -5.32
C MET A 369 4.18 -1.74 -5.78
N LEU A 370 3.70 -2.65 -4.91
CA LEU A 370 3.32 -4.01 -5.26
C LEU A 370 2.44 -4.07 -6.53
N VAL A 371 1.68 -3.03 -6.84
CA VAL A 371 0.91 -2.91 -8.09
C VAL A 371 1.78 -3.10 -9.34
N GLY A 372 3.06 -2.75 -9.31
CA GLY A 372 4.04 -2.94 -10.39
C GLY A 372 4.31 -4.41 -10.74
N LEU A 373 3.97 -5.34 -9.86
CA LEU A 373 4.10 -6.78 -10.11
C LEU A 373 3.30 -7.25 -11.33
N VAL A 374 2.30 -6.48 -11.75
CA VAL A 374 1.58 -6.72 -13.01
C VAL A 374 2.54 -6.79 -14.21
N LEU A 375 3.64 -6.01 -14.19
CA LEU A 375 4.66 -6.01 -15.24
C LEU A 375 5.72 -7.11 -15.03
N VAL A 376 6.05 -7.43 -13.79
CA VAL A 376 7.10 -8.41 -13.45
C VAL A 376 6.82 -9.80 -14.02
N ARG A 377 5.54 -10.18 -14.20
CA ARG A 377 5.15 -11.43 -14.89
C ARG A 377 5.76 -11.62 -16.28
N HIS A 378 6.16 -10.53 -16.93
CA HIS A 378 6.74 -10.56 -18.30
C HIS A 378 8.26 -10.67 -18.30
N THR A 379 8.90 -10.63 -17.14
CA THR A 379 10.35 -10.80 -17.02
C THR A 379 10.72 -12.29 -16.98
N SER A 380 11.97 -12.59 -17.29
CA SER A 380 12.49 -13.96 -17.22
C SER A 380 12.65 -14.43 -15.77
N ARG A 381 12.70 -15.77 -15.60
CA ARG A 381 13.02 -16.36 -14.27
C ARG A 381 14.37 -15.87 -13.73
N TRP A 382 15.31 -15.56 -14.59
CA TRP A 382 16.64 -15.05 -14.24
C TRP A 382 16.61 -13.64 -13.62
N VAL A 383 15.51 -12.91 -13.81
CA VAL A 383 15.23 -11.63 -13.15
C VAL A 383 14.36 -11.85 -11.90
N GLN A 384 13.32 -12.70 -12.01
CA GLN A 384 12.36 -12.92 -10.92
C GLN A 384 12.98 -13.63 -9.72
N VAL A 385 13.88 -14.61 -9.93
CA VAL A 385 14.50 -15.36 -8.82
C VAL A 385 15.43 -14.47 -7.98
N PRO A 386 16.37 -13.70 -8.55
CA PRO A 386 17.15 -12.74 -7.76
C PRO A 386 16.28 -11.67 -7.10
N LEU A 387 15.22 -11.19 -7.77
CA LEU A 387 14.29 -10.24 -7.18
C LEU A 387 13.56 -10.84 -5.98
N LEU A 388 13.09 -12.08 -6.07
CA LEU A 388 12.48 -12.80 -4.95
C LEU A 388 13.45 -12.91 -3.77
N ALA A 389 14.67 -13.32 -4.02
CA ALA A 389 15.70 -13.46 -2.97
C ALA A 389 15.96 -12.11 -2.29
N TRP A 390 16.12 -11.05 -3.06
CA TRP A 390 16.35 -9.71 -2.51
C TRP A 390 15.14 -9.20 -1.74
N CYS A 391 13.94 -9.34 -2.28
CA CYS A 391 12.70 -8.98 -1.58
C CYS A 391 12.56 -9.75 -0.26
N SER A 392 12.89 -11.05 -0.24
CA SER A 392 12.81 -11.87 0.98
C SER A 392 13.76 -11.37 2.08
N VAL A 393 15.00 -11.03 1.71
CA VAL A 393 15.98 -10.47 2.66
C VAL A 393 15.49 -9.12 3.18
N GLN A 394 15.08 -8.20 2.29
CA GLN A 394 14.61 -6.88 2.69
C GLN A 394 13.33 -6.96 3.53
N TYR A 395 12.42 -7.85 3.17
CA TYR A 395 11.22 -8.11 3.96
C TYR A 395 11.57 -8.52 5.40
N ALA A 396 12.47 -9.51 5.55
CA ALA A 396 12.88 -10.01 6.86
C ALA A 396 13.53 -8.91 7.72
N LEU A 397 14.42 -8.12 7.12
CA LEU A 397 15.10 -7.02 7.81
C LEU A 397 14.10 -5.94 8.26
N LEU A 398 13.20 -5.49 7.37
CA LEU A 398 12.22 -4.47 7.71
C LEU A 398 11.17 -4.97 8.71
N ALA A 399 10.73 -6.23 8.58
CA ALA A 399 9.79 -6.83 9.52
C ALA A 399 10.41 -6.98 10.92
N SER A 400 11.71 -7.33 11.02
CA SER A 400 12.39 -7.39 12.32
C SER A 400 12.49 -6.01 12.99
N MET A 401 12.79 -4.96 12.22
CA MET A 401 12.78 -3.57 12.72
C MET A 401 11.37 -3.13 13.15
N PHE A 402 10.33 -3.51 12.39
CA PHE A 402 8.95 -3.23 12.77
C PHE A 402 8.58 -3.87 14.11
N PHE A 403 8.88 -5.17 14.30
CA PHE A 403 8.59 -5.88 15.54
C PHE A 403 9.40 -5.37 16.73
N ALA A 404 10.64 -4.95 16.52
CA ALA A 404 11.47 -4.31 17.53
C ALA A 404 11.01 -2.88 17.89
N GLY A 405 10.01 -2.33 17.20
CA GLY A 405 9.53 -0.97 17.43
C GLY A 405 10.49 0.12 16.92
N VAL A 406 11.41 -0.23 16.04
CA VAL A 406 12.38 0.71 15.44
C VAL A 406 11.85 1.35 14.16
N LEU A 407 11.05 0.63 13.40
CA LEU A 407 10.49 1.09 12.13
C LEU A 407 9.09 1.68 12.33
N VAL A 408 8.91 2.96 11.96
CA VAL A 408 7.65 3.72 12.08
C VAL A 408 6.73 3.54 10.88
#